data_72003b06e89e4cef5b1c078fe078ccd7
#
_entry.id   72003b06e89e4cef5b1c078fe078ccd7
#
_cell.length_a   1.000
_cell.length_b   1.000
_cell.length_c   1.000
_cell.angle_alpha   90.00
_cell.angle_beta   90.00
_cell.angle_gamma   90.00
#
_symmetry.space_group_name_H-M   'P 1'
#
loop_
_entity.id
_entity.type
_entity.pdbx_description
1 polymer ?
#
loop_
_entity_poly.entity_id
_entity_poly.type
_entity_poly.pdbx_seq_one_letter_code
_entity_poly.pdbx_strand_id
1 'polypeptide(L)'
;RAVIEDVFARHMQGENPENIELMYRRAYSSGFTQRPDLTVMGAFSGLEIACWDILGKDRDRPVYALIGGRMNERVRGYTYLYPLPHHDMTAFWTSPEMAAESALDCVARGYTAIKFDPAGPYTMRGGHMPAMTDISQSVAFCKAIRAAVGDKADLLFGTHGQFTTAGAIRLGNAIAPYSPLWYEEPIPPDAVEQMAAVARAVPIPVATGERLTTKAEFAPVLRSGAAAILQPALGRVGGIWEAKKIAAMAEVYNAQIAPHLYAGPVEWAANIHLAASIPNILMCECIETPFHDQ
;
A
#
# COMPACT_ATOMS: atom_id res chain seq x y z
N ARG A 1 0.50 7.60 21.90
CA ARG A 1 -0.55 7.55 22.91
C ARG A 1 -1.19 8.92 23.09
N ALA A 2 -0.43 9.95 23.48
CA ALA A 2 -0.98 11.30 23.75
C ALA A 2 -1.81 11.88 22.58
N VAL A 3 -1.38 11.71 21.33
CA VAL A 3 -2.13 12.18 20.15
C VAL A 3 -3.47 11.45 20.01
N ILE A 4 -3.50 10.13 20.24
CA ILE A 4 -4.75 9.36 20.19
C ILE A 4 -5.74 9.82 21.26
N GLU A 5 -5.26 10.04 22.49
CA GLU A 5 -6.08 10.54 23.61
C GLU A 5 -6.63 11.95 23.31
N ASP A 6 -5.82 12.83 22.73
CA ASP A 6 -6.23 14.18 22.34
C ASP A 6 -7.28 14.17 21.20
N VAL A 7 -7.05 13.39 20.14
CA VAL A 7 -8.00 13.25 19.03
C VAL A 7 -9.32 12.67 19.50
N PHE A 8 -9.27 11.64 20.35
CA PHE A 8 -10.48 11.06 20.95
C PHE A 8 -11.25 12.08 21.78
N ALA A 9 -10.58 12.74 22.72
CA ALA A 9 -11.23 13.69 23.63
C ALA A 9 -11.88 14.87 22.91
N ARG A 10 -11.24 15.37 21.86
CA ARG A 10 -11.74 16.56 21.14
C ARG A 10 -12.81 16.25 20.09
N HIS A 11 -12.78 15.07 19.47
CA HIS A 11 -13.57 14.82 18.27
C HIS A 11 -14.55 13.67 18.40
N MET A 12 -14.38 12.76 19.37
CA MET A 12 -15.14 11.52 19.45
C MET A 12 -15.81 11.27 20.81
N GLN A 13 -15.24 11.78 21.90
CA GLN A 13 -15.77 11.53 23.24
C GLN A 13 -17.23 12.00 23.38
N GLY A 14 -18.10 11.07 23.78
CA GLY A 14 -19.53 11.33 23.95
C GLY A 14 -20.34 11.28 22.64
N GLU A 15 -19.70 11.02 21.49
CA GLU A 15 -20.42 10.83 20.24
C GLU A 15 -20.95 9.39 20.08
N ASN A 16 -22.04 9.26 19.31
CA ASN A 16 -22.49 7.95 18.85
C ASN A 16 -21.50 7.39 17.81
N PRO A 17 -20.97 6.16 17.98
CA PRO A 17 -20.06 5.53 17.03
C PRO A 17 -20.64 5.38 15.60
N GLU A 18 -21.93 5.51 15.40
CA GLU A 18 -22.54 5.55 14.06
C GLU A 18 -22.22 6.82 13.28
N ASN A 19 -21.87 7.92 13.97
CA ASN A 19 -21.62 9.23 13.37
C ASN A 19 -20.19 9.35 12.81
N ILE A 20 -19.70 8.33 12.12
CA ILE A 20 -18.31 8.23 11.64
C ILE A 20 -17.94 9.42 10.73
N GLU A 21 -18.80 9.79 9.78
CA GLU A 21 -18.56 10.93 8.89
C GLU A 21 -18.47 12.25 9.66
N LEU A 22 -19.29 12.46 10.69
CA LEU A 22 -19.24 13.65 11.52
C LEU A 22 -17.91 13.73 12.29
N MET A 23 -17.51 12.62 12.92
CA MET A 23 -16.24 12.55 13.66
C MET A 23 -15.05 12.75 12.73
N TYR A 24 -15.06 12.13 11.55
CA TYR A 24 -14.05 12.36 10.52
C TYR A 24 -13.95 13.85 10.12
N ARG A 25 -15.09 14.49 9.85
CA ARG A 25 -15.11 15.90 9.46
C ARG A 25 -14.58 16.83 10.58
N ARG A 26 -14.88 16.52 11.83
CA ARG A 26 -14.33 17.26 12.97
C ARG A 26 -12.82 17.09 13.07
N ALA A 27 -12.29 15.89 12.96
CA ALA A 27 -10.86 15.63 13.01
C ALA A 27 -10.11 16.26 11.83
N TYR A 28 -10.63 16.13 10.61
CA TYR A 28 -10.05 16.71 9.39
C TYR A 28 -10.08 18.23 9.39
N SER A 29 -11.19 18.84 9.84
CA SER A 29 -11.42 20.28 9.79
C SER A 29 -11.16 20.96 11.13
N SER A 30 -10.38 20.36 12.02
CA SER A 30 -10.10 20.90 13.33
C SER A 30 -9.60 22.36 13.24
N GLY A 31 -10.42 23.28 13.78
CA GLY A 31 -10.20 24.72 13.60
C GLY A 31 -10.37 25.16 12.15
N PHE A 32 -9.49 26.01 11.67
CA PHE A 32 -9.51 26.59 10.33
C PHE A 32 -8.58 25.84 9.33
N THR A 33 -7.83 24.84 9.77
CA THR A 33 -6.75 24.22 9.03
C THR A 33 -7.25 23.50 7.76
N GLN A 34 -8.28 22.70 7.89
CA GLN A 34 -9.00 21.99 6.80
C GLN A 34 -8.06 21.33 5.77
N ARG A 35 -7.00 20.71 6.28
CA ARG A 35 -5.99 19.99 5.47
C ARG A 35 -5.71 18.61 6.07
N PRO A 36 -5.33 17.65 5.27
CA PRO A 36 -4.83 16.39 5.78
C PRO A 36 -3.61 16.61 6.68
N ASP A 37 -3.59 15.96 7.83
CA ASP A 37 -2.44 15.87 8.71
C ASP A 37 -2.21 14.39 8.99
N LEU A 38 -1.05 13.88 8.61
CA LEU A 38 -0.72 12.45 8.71
C LEU A 38 -0.83 11.94 10.15
N THR A 39 -0.40 12.74 11.14
CA THR A 39 -0.43 12.33 12.56
C THR A 39 -1.86 12.26 13.08
N VAL A 40 -2.65 13.29 12.82
CA VAL A 40 -4.06 13.34 13.22
C VAL A 40 -4.87 12.27 12.52
N MET A 41 -4.70 12.12 11.19
CA MET A 41 -5.42 11.10 10.42
C MET A 41 -5.01 9.69 10.82
N GLY A 42 -3.76 9.44 11.14
CA GLY A 42 -3.32 8.15 11.65
C GLY A 42 -3.96 7.80 13.00
N ALA A 43 -4.00 8.76 13.94
CA ALA A 43 -4.67 8.56 15.21
C ALA A 43 -6.20 8.35 15.03
N PHE A 44 -6.82 9.16 14.19
CA PHE A 44 -8.25 9.03 13.87
C PHE A 44 -8.56 7.70 13.18
N SER A 45 -7.73 7.23 12.27
CA SER A 45 -7.94 5.96 11.54
C SER A 45 -8.10 4.78 12.49
N GLY A 46 -7.23 4.66 13.50
CA GLY A 46 -7.34 3.58 14.49
C GLY A 46 -8.63 3.69 15.32
N LEU A 47 -9.03 4.90 15.68
CA LEU A 47 -10.26 5.15 16.42
C LEU A 47 -11.51 4.90 15.56
N GLU A 48 -11.47 5.22 14.28
CA GLU A 48 -12.55 4.95 13.31
C GLU A 48 -12.75 3.45 13.10
N ILE A 49 -11.66 2.70 12.97
CA ILE A 49 -11.70 1.23 12.88
C ILE A 49 -12.35 0.64 14.13
N ALA A 50 -12.05 1.19 15.32
CA ALA A 50 -12.70 0.78 16.56
C ALA A 50 -14.21 1.09 16.57
N CYS A 51 -14.66 2.20 15.98
CA CYS A 51 -16.10 2.48 15.82
C CYS A 51 -16.78 1.43 14.95
N TRP A 52 -16.19 1.02 13.83
CA TRP A 52 -16.73 -0.06 13.01
C TRP A 52 -16.76 -1.40 13.73
N ASP A 53 -15.76 -1.70 14.55
CA ASP A 53 -15.76 -2.91 15.38
C ASP A 53 -16.92 -2.90 16.41
N ILE A 54 -17.17 -1.75 17.06
CA ILE A 54 -18.32 -1.56 17.95
C ILE A 54 -19.64 -1.79 17.20
N LEU A 55 -19.82 -1.16 16.03
CA LEU A 55 -21.03 -1.29 15.23
C LEU A 55 -21.25 -2.71 14.73
N GLY A 56 -20.18 -3.40 14.32
CA GLY A 56 -20.23 -4.78 13.91
C GLY A 56 -20.70 -5.71 15.03
N LYS A 57 -20.16 -5.51 16.24
CA LYS A 57 -20.53 -6.27 17.45
C LYS A 57 -21.96 -5.97 17.91
N ASP A 58 -22.35 -4.71 17.94
CA ASP A 58 -23.70 -4.29 18.33
C ASP A 58 -24.78 -4.89 17.43
N ARG A 59 -24.50 -4.99 16.13
CA ARG A 59 -25.45 -5.49 15.12
C ARG A 59 -25.31 -6.97 14.79
N ASP A 60 -24.37 -7.65 15.43
CA ASP A 60 -23.99 -9.04 15.12
C ASP A 60 -23.75 -9.24 13.59
N ARG A 61 -22.99 -8.32 12.99
CA ARG A 61 -22.68 -8.30 11.57
C ARG A 61 -21.20 -8.00 11.33
N PRO A 62 -20.55 -8.68 10.37
CA PRO A 62 -19.20 -8.30 9.97
C PRO A 62 -19.19 -6.90 9.30
N VAL A 63 -18.13 -6.14 9.50
CA VAL A 63 -18.03 -4.75 9.03
C VAL A 63 -18.31 -4.62 7.53
N TYR A 64 -17.82 -5.53 6.69
CA TYR A 64 -18.13 -5.49 5.26
C TYR A 64 -19.62 -5.49 4.95
N ALA A 65 -20.45 -6.12 5.78
CA ALA A 65 -21.90 -6.15 5.61
C ALA A 65 -22.56 -4.80 5.91
N LEU A 66 -21.90 -3.96 6.73
CA LEU A 66 -22.38 -2.62 7.09
C LEU A 66 -21.95 -1.56 6.06
N ILE A 67 -20.93 -1.84 5.28
CA ILE A 67 -20.36 -0.90 4.30
C ILE A 67 -20.67 -1.28 2.84
N GLY A 68 -21.75 -2.00 2.60
CA GLY A 68 -22.23 -2.30 1.25
C GLY A 68 -22.39 -3.78 0.92
N GLY A 69 -22.00 -4.67 1.83
CA GLY A 69 -22.15 -6.11 1.64
C GLY A 69 -20.93 -6.79 1.02
N ARG A 70 -21.04 -8.11 0.85
CA ARG A 70 -19.96 -8.93 0.31
C ARG A 70 -19.98 -8.91 -1.23
N MET A 71 -19.01 -8.24 -1.82
CA MET A 71 -18.75 -8.26 -3.26
C MET A 71 -17.80 -9.40 -3.64
N ASN A 72 -16.75 -9.61 -2.84
CA ASN A 72 -15.74 -10.61 -3.08
C ASN A 72 -15.79 -11.71 -2.01
N GLU A 73 -15.88 -12.96 -2.44
CA GLU A 73 -15.85 -14.13 -1.55
C GLU A 73 -14.43 -14.54 -1.17
N ARG A 74 -13.50 -14.32 -2.09
CA ARG A 74 -12.07 -14.56 -1.93
C ARG A 74 -11.30 -13.34 -2.41
N VAL A 75 -10.23 -12.99 -1.70
CA VAL A 75 -9.34 -11.90 -2.05
C VAL A 75 -7.95 -12.48 -2.27
N ARG A 76 -7.32 -12.09 -3.37
CA ARG A 76 -5.94 -12.44 -3.66
C ARG A 76 -5.01 -11.75 -2.68
N GLY A 77 -4.06 -12.49 -2.11
CA GLY A 77 -3.00 -11.96 -1.25
C GLY A 77 -1.66 -11.87 -1.98
N TYR A 78 -0.81 -10.93 -1.56
CA TYR A 78 0.60 -10.91 -1.88
C TYR A 78 1.43 -10.75 -0.61
N THR A 79 2.69 -11.15 -0.66
CA THR A 79 3.62 -10.97 0.45
C THR A 79 4.93 -10.37 -0.02
N TYR A 80 5.65 -9.74 0.93
CA TYR A 80 7.01 -9.28 0.69
C TYR A 80 7.99 -10.47 0.78
N LEU A 81 9.07 -10.44 0.00
CA LEU A 81 10.13 -11.45 0.09
C LEU A 81 10.99 -11.21 1.31
N TYR A 82 11.04 -12.21 2.17
CA TYR A 82 11.91 -12.27 3.34
C TYR A 82 12.91 -13.43 3.23
N PRO A 83 14.06 -13.33 3.89
CA PRO A 83 15.01 -14.45 3.93
C PRO A 83 14.41 -15.69 4.58
N LEU A 84 14.73 -16.86 4.02
CA LEU A 84 14.41 -18.15 4.62
C LEU A 84 15.31 -18.41 5.84
N PRO A 85 14.93 -19.32 6.75
CA PRO A 85 15.68 -19.57 7.99
C PRO A 85 17.17 -19.95 7.80
N HIS A 86 17.53 -20.49 6.65
CA HIS A 86 18.92 -20.87 6.33
C HIS A 86 19.68 -19.79 5.55
N HIS A 87 19.02 -18.70 5.16
CA HIS A 87 19.68 -17.61 4.45
C HIS A 87 20.48 -16.73 5.41
N ASP A 88 21.60 -16.19 4.91
CA ASP A 88 22.27 -15.09 5.59
C ASP A 88 21.44 -13.82 5.49
N MET A 89 21.02 -13.30 6.63
CA MET A 89 20.14 -12.13 6.73
C MET A 89 20.70 -10.86 6.10
N THR A 90 22.02 -10.70 6.09
CA THR A 90 22.68 -9.52 5.52
C THR A 90 22.85 -9.67 4.01
N ALA A 91 23.28 -10.83 3.56
CA ALA A 91 23.52 -11.12 2.15
C ALA A 91 22.21 -11.20 1.33
N PHE A 92 21.10 -11.57 1.94
CA PHE A 92 19.81 -11.72 1.27
C PHE A 92 19.42 -10.49 0.42
N TRP A 93 19.59 -9.29 0.97
CA TRP A 93 19.14 -8.05 0.34
C TRP A 93 19.94 -7.67 -0.91
N THR A 94 21.02 -8.38 -1.18
CA THR A 94 21.87 -8.19 -2.36
C THR A 94 22.04 -9.45 -3.21
N SER A 95 21.36 -10.57 -2.84
CA SER A 95 21.44 -11.86 -3.53
C SER A 95 20.17 -12.16 -4.33
N PRO A 96 20.20 -12.04 -5.66
CA PRO A 96 19.10 -12.46 -6.53
C PRO A 96 18.76 -13.95 -6.39
N GLU A 97 19.74 -14.80 -6.08
CA GLU A 97 19.56 -16.25 -5.94
C GLU A 97 18.74 -16.58 -4.68
N MET A 98 19.08 -15.98 -3.54
CA MET A 98 18.31 -16.14 -2.30
C MET A 98 16.88 -15.58 -2.46
N ALA A 99 16.72 -14.44 -3.14
CA ALA A 99 15.41 -13.89 -3.41
C ALA A 99 14.56 -14.81 -4.31
N ALA A 100 15.17 -15.44 -5.31
CA ALA A 100 14.51 -16.42 -6.17
C ALA A 100 14.08 -17.68 -5.39
N GLU A 101 14.88 -18.15 -4.45
CA GLU A 101 14.55 -19.28 -3.57
C GLU A 101 13.36 -18.92 -2.64
N SER A 102 13.40 -17.75 -2.01
CA SER A 102 12.27 -17.26 -1.20
C SER A 102 10.99 -17.07 -2.03
N ALA A 103 11.12 -16.66 -3.29
CA ALA A 103 9.99 -16.54 -4.20
C ALA A 103 9.34 -17.90 -4.52
N LEU A 104 10.14 -18.96 -4.68
CA LEU A 104 9.64 -20.32 -4.84
C LEU A 104 8.91 -20.81 -3.60
N ASP A 105 9.43 -20.52 -2.41
CA ASP A 105 8.76 -20.84 -1.14
C ASP A 105 7.40 -20.12 -1.03
N CYS A 106 7.33 -18.84 -1.35
CA CYS A 106 6.07 -18.10 -1.38
C CYS A 106 5.05 -18.73 -2.34
N VAL A 107 5.48 -19.13 -3.55
CA VAL A 107 4.62 -19.83 -4.51
C VAL A 107 4.18 -21.20 -3.98
N ALA A 108 5.06 -21.94 -3.31
CA ALA A 108 4.71 -23.23 -2.71
C ALA A 108 3.67 -23.08 -1.58
N ARG A 109 3.67 -21.95 -0.86
CA ARG A 109 2.66 -21.59 0.14
C ARG A 109 1.35 -21.05 -0.46
N GLY A 110 1.28 -20.90 -1.78
CA GLY A 110 0.06 -20.50 -2.49
C GLY A 110 -0.02 -19.01 -2.88
N TYR A 111 1.03 -18.22 -2.63
CA TYR A 111 1.08 -16.84 -3.12
C TYR A 111 1.25 -16.80 -4.64
N THR A 112 0.49 -15.92 -5.28
CA THR A 112 0.56 -15.69 -6.73
C THR A 112 1.06 -14.29 -7.07
N ALA A 113 1.49 -13.53 -6.07
CA ALA A 113 2.13 -12.23 -6.23
C ALA A 113 3.13 -12.01 -5.08
N ILE A 114 4.30 -11.46 -5.41
CA ILE A 114 5.43 -11.29 -4.50
C ILE A 114 6.07 -9.93 -4.68
N LYS A 115 6.27 -9.20 -3.56
CA LYS A 115 6.88 -7.87 -3.51
C LYS A 115 8.34 -7.94 -3.09
N PHE A 116 9.19 -7.12 -3.70
CA PHE A 116 10.60 -7.00 -3.37
C PHE A 116 11.13 -5.63 -3.77
N ASP A 117 12.23 -5.21 -3.15
CA ASP A 117 12.80 -3.87 -3.32
C ASP A 117 14.34 -3.93 -3.32
N PRO A 118 14.95 -4.22 -4.46
CA PRO A 118 16.40 -4.35 -4.59
C PRO A 118 17.10 -3.08 -5.09
N ALA A 119 16.40 -1.95 -5.17
CA ALA A 119 16.84 -0.78 -5.93
C ALA A 119 17.89 0.11 -5.22
N GLY A 120 18.54 -0.41 -4.20
CA GLY A 120 19.59 0.27 -3.45
C GLY A 120 19.06 0.91 -2.15
N PRO A 121 19.97 1.47 -1.34
CA PRO A 121 19.63 1.95 -0.01
C PRO A 121 18.79 3.23 -0.05
N TYR A 122 17.85 3.35 0.88
CA TYR A 122 17.12 4.59 1.11
C TYR A 122 18.05 5.69 1.60
N THR A 123 17.85 6.90 1.11
CA THR A 123 18.63 8.07 1.53
C THR A 123 17.74 9.17 2.09
N MET A 124 18.27 9.95 3.04
CA MET A 124 17.57 11.12 3.58
C MET A 124 17.62 12.34 2.64
N ARG A 125 18.23 12.22 1.48
CA ARG A 125 18.43 13.33 0.54
C ARG A 125 17.25 13.51 -0.43
N GLY A 126 16.17 12.72 -0.27
CA GLY A 126 15.05 12.71 -1.22
C GLY A 126 15.41 12.01 -2.53
N GLY A 127 14.75 12.39 -3.62
CA GLY A 127 14.94 11.74 -4.90
C GLY A 127 16.38 11.84 -5.45
N HIS A 128 16.95 10.73 -5.84
CA HIS A 128 18.30 10.66 -6.43
C HIS A 128 18.30 9.86 -7.74
N MET A 129 19.38 9.99 -8.51
CA MET A 129 19.60 9.16 -9.70
C MET A 129 20.19 7.80 -9.24
N PRO A 130 19.57 6.65 -9.58
CA PRO A 130 20.14 5.35 -9.24
C PRO A 130 21.51 5.15 -9.94
N ALA A 131 22.45 4.58 -9.22
CA ALA A 131 23.72 4.18 -9.80
C ALA A 131 23.54 3.01 -10.79
N MET A 132 24.51 2.78 -11.67
CA MET A 132 24.46 1.61 -12.56
C MET A 132 24.45 0.29 -11.80
N THR A 133 25.11 0.23 -10.65
CA THR A 133 25.09 -0.94 -9.75
C THR A 133 23.69 -1.24 -9.25
N ASP A 134 22.92 -0.21 -8.84
CA ASP A 134 21.55 -0.38 -8.33
C ASP A 134 20.60 -0.86 -9.44
N ILE A 135 20.77 -0.30 -10.66
CA ILE A 135 20.00 -0.75 -11.83
C ILE A 135 20.35 -2.20 -12.19
N SER A 136 21.64 -2.55 -12.21
CA SER A 136 22.08 -3.90 -12.53
C SER A 136 21.59 -4.91 -11.50
N GLN A 137 21.62 -4.57 -10.22
CA GLN A 137 21.07 -5.38 -9.14
C GLN A 137 19.56 -5.57 -9.31
N SER A 138 18.82 -4.50 -9.55
CA SER A 138 17.37 -4.55 -9.78
C SER A 138 16.99 -5.47 -10.94
N VAL A 139 17.75 -5.37 -12.05
CA VAL A 139 17.59 -6.25 -13.23
C VAL A 139 17.91 -7.70 -12.87
N ALA A 140 18.99 -7.94 -12.11
CA ALA A 140 19.37 -9.29 -11.69
C ALA A 140 18.30 -9.95 -10.80
N PHE A 141 17.74 -9.20 -9.84
CA PHE A 141 16.62 -9.68 -9.01
C PHE A 141 15.39 -10.02 -9.86
N CYS A 142 14.92 -9.10 -10.71
CA CYS A 142 13.78 -9.37 -11.58
C CYS A 142 13.99 -10.59 -12.46
N LYS A 143 15.19 -10.73 -13.03
CA LYS A 143 15.58 -11.87 -13.88
C LYS A 143 15.56 -13.19 -13.11
N ALA A 144 16.21 -13.24 -11.95
CA ALA A 144 16.31 -14.45 -11.16
C ALA A 144 14.94 -14.90 -10.63
N ILE A 145 14.14 -13.98 -10.06
CA ILE A 145 12.82 -14.28 -9.55
C ILE A 145 11.89 -14.73 -10.69
N ARG A 146 11.85 -13.99 -11.81
CA ARG A 146 11.00 -14.37 -12.96
C ARG A 146 11.41 -15.72 -13.54
N ALA A 147 12.70 -16.03 -13.63
CA ALA A 147 13.18 -17.34 -14.09
C ALA A 147 12.74 -18.48 -13.15
N ALA A 148 12.73 -18.23 -11.83
CA ALA A 148 12.35 -19.21 -10.84
C ALA A 148 10.83 -19.46 -10.81
N VAL A 149 10.02 -18.41 -10.75
CA VAL A 149 8.56 -18.54 -10.56
C VAL A 149 7.78 -18.67 -11.88
N GLY A 150 8.38 -18.28 -13.01
CA GLY A 150 7.71 -18.30 -14.31
C GLY A 150 6.48 -17.40 -14.30
N ASP A 151 5.34 -17.93 -14.75
CA ASP A 151 4.02 -17.30 -14.78
C ASP A 151 3.16 -17.59 -13.53
N LYS A 152 3.71 -18.31 -12.55
CA LYS A 152 2.98 -18.69 -11.31
C LYS A 152 2.77 -17.52 -10.35
N ALA A 153 3.58 -16.47 -10.46
CA ALA A 153 3.45 -15.29 -9.62
C ALA A 153 3.75 -14.00 -10.38
N ASP A 154 2.99 -12.94 -10.04
CA ASP A 154 3.29 -11.58 -10.44
C ASP A 154 4.43 -11.00 -9.59
N LEU A 155 5.28 -10.20 -10.22
CA LEU A 155 6.36 -9.48 -9.59
C LEU A 155 5.91 -8.06 -9.24
N LEU A 156 6.07 -7.68 -8.00
CA LEU A 156 5.70 -6.38 -7.47
C LEU A 156 6.97 -5.63 -7.06
N PHE A 157 7.35 -4.61 -7.84
CA PHE A 157 8.62 -3.92 -7.63
C PHE A 157 8.43 -2.65 -6.78
N GLY A 158 8.99 -2.64 -5.57
CA GLY A 158 8.96 -1.53 -4.63
C GLY A 158 10.18 -0.60 -4.73
N THR A 159 10.01 0.68 -4.42
CA THR A 159 11.12 1.66 -4.38
C THR A 159 10.98 2.72 -3.29
N HIS A 160 9.83 2.82 -2.65
CA HIS A 160 9.56 3.76 -1.57
C HIS A 160 9.94 5.23 -1.87
N GLY A 161 9.73 5.68 -3.11
CA GLY A 161 9.88 7.10 -3.47
C GLY A 161 11.30 7.64 -3.49
N GLN A 162 12.30 6.82 -3.80
CA GLN A 162 13.69 7.21 -3.64
C GLN A 162 14.34 7.86 -4.87
N PHE A 163 13.68 7.90 -6.04
CA PHE A 163 14.33 8.37 -7.27
C PHE A 163 13.85 9.73 -7.74
N THR A 164 14.68 10.38 -8.56
CA THR A 164 14.25 11.47 -9.42
C THR A 164 13.41 10.94 -10.58
N THR A 165 12.62 11.79 -11.23
CA THR A 165 11.80 11.39 -12.40
C THR A 165 12.63 10.68 -13.47
N ALA A 166 13.79 11.24 -13.82
CA ALA A 166 14.68 10.63 -14.82
C ALA A 166 15.28 9.29 -14.35
N GLY A 167 15.61 9.19 -13.04
CA GLY A 167 16.11 7.96 -12.44
C GLY A 167 15.06 6.85 -12.43
N ALA A 168 13.85 7.20 -12.04
CA ALA A 168 12.70 6.28 -12.04
C ALA A 168 12.40 5.76 -13.45
N ILE A 169 12.38 6.63 -14.47
CA ILE A 169 12.16 6.23 -15.86
C ILE A 169 13.28 5.28 -16.34
N ARG A 170 14.52 5.60 -16.00
CA ARG A 170 15.67 4.76 -16.39
C ARG A 170 15.59 3.36 -15.77
N LEU A 171 15.30 3.27 -14.48
CA LEU A 171 15.14 1.99 -13.78
C LEU A 171 13.92 1.22 -14.29
N GLY A 172 12.76 1.87 -14.38
CA GLY A 172 11.51 1.24 -14.84
C GLY A 172 11.65 0.60 -16.22
N ASN A 173 12.32 1.31 -17.18
CA ASN A 173 12.59 0.74 -18.50
C ASN A 173 13.59 -0.44 -18.45
N ALA A 174 14.54 -0.44 -17.53
CA ALA A 174 15.50 -1.54 -17.40
C ALA A 174 14.87 -2.83 -16.86
N ILE A 175 13.89 -2.72 -15.96
CA ILE A 175 13.20 -3.90 -15.38
C ILE A 175 11.96 -4.32 -16.17
N ALA A 176 11.45 -3.49 -17.08
CA ALA A 176 10.27 -3.76 -17.89
C ALA A 176 10.28 -5.10 -18.64
N PRO A 177 11.42 -5.60 -19.19
CA PRO A 177 11.47 -6.91 -19.85
C PRO A 177 11.05 -8.11 -18.98
N TYR A 178 11.03 -7.95 -17.66
CA TYR A 178 10.61 -9.00 -16.71
C TYR A 178 9.14 -8.89 -16.30
N SER A 179 8.42 -7.96 -16.90
CA SER A 179 6.97 -7.76 -16.73
C SER A 179 6.53 -7.67 -15.26
N PRO A 180 7.05 -6.74 -14.45
CA PRO A 180 6.46 -6.47 -13.14
C PRO A 180 5.00 -6.03 -13.30
N LEU A 181 4.10 -6.51 -12.42
CA LEU A 181 2.70 -6.09 -12.40
C LEU A 181 2.57 -4.63 -12.03
N TRP A 182 3.42 -4.16 -11.11
CA TRP A 182 3.53 -2.74 -10.78
C TRP A 182 4.94 -2.29 -10.44
N TYR A 183 5.13 -0.98 -10.58
CA TYR A 183 6.29 -0.22 -10.14
C TYR A 183 5.81 0.75 -9.04
N GLU A 184 6.11 0.42 -7.77
CA GLU A 184 5.56 1.10 -6.62
C GLU A 184 6.40 2.30 -6.21
N GLU A 185 5.74 3.44 -6.01
CA GLU A 185 6.31 4.70 -5.56
C GLU A 185 7.70 5.03 -6.15
N PRO A 186 7.81 5.10 -7.49
CA PRO A 186 9.12 5.31 -8.12
C PRO A 186 9.80 6.63 -7.73
N ILE A 187 9.00 7.63 -7.33
CA ILE A 187 9.45 8.95 -6.87
C ILE A 187 8.69 9.36 -5.60
N PRO A 188 9.11 10.42 -4.87
CA PRO A 188 8.37 10.92 -3.71
C PRO A 188 6.89 11.16 -4.01
N PRO A 189 5.98 10.79 -3.09
CA PRO A 189 4.52 10.75 -3.36
C PRO A 189 3.87 12.13 -3.50
N ASP A 190 4.49 13.17 -2.99
CA ASP A 190 4.06 14.57 -3.12
C ASP A 190 4.34 15.16 -4.52
N ALA A 191 5.19 14.53 -5.32
CA ALA A 191 5.53 14.94 -6.68
C ALA A 191 4.58 14.32 -7.73
N VAL A 192 3.28 14.55 -7.60
CA VAL A 192 2.21 13.86 -8.38
C VAL A 192 2.38 14.05 -9.90
N GLU A 193 2.67 15.28 -10.37
CA GLU A 193 2.83 15.55 -11.81
C GLU A 193 4.07 14.83 -12.39
N GLN A 194 5.13 14.74 -11.60
CA GLN A 194 6.35 14.01 -11.97
C GLN A 194 6.09 12.49 -11.95
N MET A 195 5.29 11.99 -11.01
CA MET A 195 4.89 10.59 -11.01
C MET A 195 4.05 10.25 -12.25
N ALA A 196 3.15 11.15 -12.67
CA ALA A 196 2.42 11.02 -13.92
C ALA A 196 3.35 11.01 -15.15
N ALA A 197 4.45 11.75 -15.11
CA ALA A 197 5.47 11.69 -16.17
C ALA A 197 6.19 10.33 -16.20
N VAL A 198 6.50 9.75 -15.04
CA VAL A 198 7.03 8.37 -14.95
C VAL A 198 6.01 7.38 -15.52
N ALA A 199 4.76 7.43 -15.07
CA ALA A 199 3.70 6.52 -15.51
C ALA A 199 3.48 6.53 -17.03
N ARG A 200 3.67 7.68 -17.68
CA ARG A 200 3.60 7.77 -19.15
C ARG A 200 4.85 7.26 -19.88
N ALA A 201 5.99 7.22 -19.22
CA ALA A 201 7.28 6.92 -19.84
C ALA A 201 7.76 5.48 -19.62
N VAL A 202 7.11 4.73 -18.73
CA VAL A 202 7.43 3.33 -18.45
C VAL A 202 6.26 2.41 -18.82
N PRO A 203 6.50 1.21 -19.36
CA PRO A 203 5.44 0.29 -19.73
C PRO A 203 4.87 -0.51 -18.54
N ILE A 204 5.35 -0.25 -17.31
CA ILE A 204 4.91 -0.93 -16.09
C ILE A 204 3.88 -0.03 -15.40
N PRO A 205 2.70 -0.55 -14.98
CA PRO A 205 1.75 0.22 -14.19
C PRO A 205 2.39 0.79 -12.91
N VAL A 206 2.16 2.06 -12.61
CA VAL A 206 2.62 2.67 -11.36
C VAL A 206 1.59 2.40 -10.27
N ALA A 207 2.07 2.04 -9.07
CA ALA A 207 1.30 1.96 -7.84
C ALA A 207 1.78 3.02 -6.84
N THR A 208 0.87 3.59 -6.04
CA THR A 208 1.21 4.56 -4.98
C THR A 208 0.08 4.70 -3.97
N GLY A 209 0.37 5.20 -2.78
CA GLY A 209 -0.67 5.61 -1.85
C GLY A 209 -0.39 5.31 -0.38
N GLU A 210 0.58 4.49 -0.04
CA GLU A 210 0.88 4.11 1.36
C GLU A 210 1.18 5.29 2.28
N ARG A 211 1.71 6.39 1.71
CA ARG A 211 2.09 7.62 2.41
C ARG A 211 1.10 8.76 2.24
N LEU A 212 0.06 8.57 1.42
CA LEU A 212 -1.01 9.53 1.25
C LEU A 212 -2.08 9.39 2.33
N THR A 213 -2.72 10.52 2.66
CA THR A 213 -3.88 10.56 3.56
C THR A 213 -5.11 11.02 2.79
N THR A 214 -6.28 10.67 3.24
CA THR A 214 -7.59 11.12 2.76
C THR A 214 -7.79 11.12 1.23
N LYS A 215 -9.01 11.08 0.78
CA LYS A 215 -9.37 11.19 -0.65
C LYS A 215 -8.85 12.47 -1.33
N ALA A 216 -8.57 13.52 -0.55
CA ALA A 216 -8.09 14.79 -1.09
C ALA A 216 -6.69 14.67 -1.72
N GLU A 217 -5.81 13.80 -1.17
CA GLU A 217 -4.48 13.54 -1.74
C GLU A 217 -4.51 12.48 -2.84
N PHE A 218 -5.47 11.55 -2.83
CA PHE A 218 -5.64 10.57 -3.91
C PHE A 218 -6.28 11.16 -5.19
N ALA A 219 -7.13 12.19 -5.06
CA ALA A 219 -7.80 12.78 -6.20
C ALA A 219 -6.84 13.36 -7.27
N PRO A 220 -5.77 14.10 -6.92
CA PRO A 220 -4.75 14.52 -7.88
C PRO A 220 -4.05 13.38 -8.58
N VAL A 221 -3.75 12.28 -7.87
CA VAL A 221 -3.10 11.08 -8.44
C VAL A 221 -3.95 10.47 -9.54
N LEU A 222 -5.24 10.30 -9.28
CA LEU A 222 -6.19 9.78 -10.27
C LEU A 222 -6.36 10.73 -11.47
N ARG A 223 -6.58 12.01 -11.20
CA ARG A 223 -6.80 13.02 -12.24
C ARG A 223 -5.63 13.17 -13.21
N SER A 224 -4.40 13.06 -12.71
CA SER A 224 -3.19 13.18 -13.54
C SER A 224 -2.79 11.87 -14.22
N GLY A 225 -3.41 10.74 -13.84
CA GLY A 225 -3.00 9.41 -14.29
C GLY A 225 -1.62 9.00 -13.73
N ALA A 226 -1.27 9.46 -12.53
CA ALA A 226 0.02 9.18 -11.91
C ALA A 226 0.15 7.74 -11.45
N ALA A 227 -0.95 7.05 -11.18
CA ALA A 227 -0.95 5.64 -10.84
C ALA A 227 -2.24 4.95 -11.33
N ALA A 228 -2.11 3.68 -11.69
CA ALA A 228 -3.21 2.78 -12.05
C ALA A 228 -3.67 1.93 -10.85
N ILE A 229 -2.84 1.84 -9.80
CA ILE A 229 -3.09 1.05 -8.61
C ILE A 229 -2.89 1.97 -7.40
N LEU A 230 -3.91 2.05 -6.55
CA LEU A 230 -3.85 2.85 -5.33
C LEU A 230 -3.67 1.95 -4.11
N GLN A 231 -2.78 2.35 -3.22
CA GLN A 231 -2.37 1.58 -2.03
C GLN A 231 -2.68 2.34 -0.73
N PRO A 232 -3.96 2.64 -0.44
CA PRO A 232 -4.29 3.32 0.81
C PRO A 232 -3.93 2.45 2.02
N ALA A 233 -3.20 3.01 2.98
CA ALA A 233 -3.00 2.41 4.30
C ALA A 233 -4.19 2.80 5.19
N LEU A 234 -5.01 1.84 5.61
CA LEU A 234 -6.23 2.13 6.35
C LEU A 234 -5.95 2.78 7.72
N GLY A 235 -4.79 2.50 8.29
CA GLY A 235 -4.30 3.16 9.49
C GLY A 235 -3.83 4.62 9.29
N ARG A 236 -3.91 5.18 8.07
CA ARG A 236 -3.43 6.54 7.75
C ARG A 236 -4.45 7.41 7.05
N VAL A 237 -5.28 6.82 6.20
CA VAL A 237 -6.17 7.58 5.30
C VAL A 237 -7.41 8.18 5.96
N GLY A 238 -7.69 7.82 7.20
CA GLY A 238 -8.91 8.18 7.92
C GLY A 238 -9.83 6.99 8.18
N GLY A 239 -9.30 5.75 8.10
CA GLY A 239 -10.00 4.52 8.40
C GLY A 239 -10.70 3.87 7.20
N ILE A 240 -11.57 2.92 7.49
CA ILE A 240 -12.29 2.08 6.51
C ILE A 240 -13.20 2.94 5.61
N TRP A 241 -13.93 3.89 6.21
CA TRP A 241 -14.92 4.68 5.49
C TRP A 241 -14.28 5.63 4.46
N GLU A 242 -13.17 6.27 4.81
CA GLU A 242 -12.44 7.11 3.87
C GLU A 242 -11.75 6.27 2.79
N ALA A 243 -11.19 5.10 3.13
CA ALA A 243 -10.64 4.15 2.14
C ALA A 243 -11.73 3.67 1.16
N LYS A 244 -12.96 3.44 1.63
CA LYS A 244 -14.11 3.12 0.77
C LYS A 244 -14.41 4.22 -0.25
N LYS A 245 -14.32 5.50 0.16
CA LYS A 245 -14.51 6.64 -0.74
C LYS A 245 -13.38 6.76 -1.76
N ILE A 246 -12.13 6.48 -1.34
CA ILE A 246 -10.98 6.42 -2.24
C ILE A 246 -11.20 5.33 -3.30
N ALA A 247 -11.65 4.14 -2.88
CA ALA A 247 -11.96 3.05 -3.80
C ALA A 247 -13.06 3.43 -4.81
N ALA A 248 -14.12 4.10 -4.36
CA ALA A 248 -15.19 4.57 -5.24
C ALA A 248 -14.72 5.64 -6.24
N MET A 249 -13.80 6.53 -5.84
CA MET A 249 -13.16 7.46 -6.78
C MET A 249 -12.29 6.73 -7.80
N ALA A 250 -11.48 5.77 -7.34
CA ALA A 250 -10.60 4.97 -8.20
C ALA A 250 -11.38 4.22 -9.28
N GLU A 251 -12.56 3.72 -8.95
CA GLU A 251 -13.48 3.02 -9.87
C GLU A 251 -13.85 3.88 -11.09
N VAL A 252 -14.11 5.18 -10.89
CA VAL A 252 -14.44 6.13 -11.96
C VAL A 252 -13.29 6.31 -12.96
N TYR A 253 -12.04 6.13 -12.50
CA TYR A 253 -10.83 6.23 -13.31
C TYR A 253 -10.30 4.87 -13.79
N ASN A 254 -11.06 3.77 -13.60
CA ASN A 254 -10.64 2.40 -13.88
C ASN A 254 -9.33 2.01 -13.15
N ALA A 255 -9.07 2.60 -11.99
CA ALA A 255 -7.94 2.27 -11.14
C ALA A 255 -8.33 1.20 -10.10
N GLN A 256 -7.37 0.36 -9.75
CA GLN A 256 -7.56 -0.72 -8.79
C GLN A 256 -7.01 -0.36 -7.41
N ILE A 257 -7.47 -1.09 -6.40
CA ILE A 257 -7.05 -0.92 -5.00
C ILE A 257 -6.22 -2.13 -4.57
N ALA A 258 -5.07 -1.87 -3.97
CA ALA A 258 -4.24 -2.86 -3.30
C ALA A 258 -3.80 -2.25 -1.94
N PRO A 259 -4.59 -2.36 -0.87
CA PRO A 259 -4.32 -1.69 0.39
C PRO A 259 -2.94 -2.07 0.93
N HIS A 260 -2.15 -1.05 1.30
CA HIS A 260 -0.88 -1.24 1.98
C HIS A 260 -1.09 -1.81 3.38
N LEU A 261 -0.16 -2.67 3.81
CA LEU A 261 -0.11 -3.17 5.17
C LEU A 261 1.34 -3.28 5.66
N TYR A 262 1.72 -2.47 6.63
CA TYR A 262 2.89 -2.68 7.46
C TYR A 262 2.55 -2.36 8.91
N ALA A 263 1.59 -3.12 9.45
CA ALA A 263 0.97 -2.90 10.75
C ALA A 263 0.46 -4.22 11.36
N GLY A 264 -0.13 -4.12 12.54
CA GLY A 264 -0.65 -5.28 13.25
C GLY A 264 -1.98 -5.85 12.70
N PRO A 265 -2.50 -6.90 13.33
CA PRO A 265 -3.66 -7.66 12.84
C PRO A 265 -4.96 -6.84 12.75
N VAL A 266 -5.07 -5.75 13.48
CA VAL A 266 -6.28 -4.90 13.45
C VAL A 266 -6.42 -4.21 12.08
N GLU A 267 -5.34 -3.63 11.55
CA GLU A 267 -5.37 -3.01 10.23
C GLU A 267 -5.53 -4.07 9.12
N TRP A 268 -4.93 -5.24 9.30
CA TRP A 268 -5.13 -6.36 8.36
C TRP A 268 -6.59 -6.78 8.29
N ALA A 269 -7.28 -6.94 9.43
CA ALA A 269 -8.71 -7.22 9.47
C ALA A 269 -9.53 -6.12 8.78
N ALA A 270 -9.18 -4.84 8.99
CA ALA A 270 -9.82 -3.72 8.32
C ALA A 270 -9.64 -3.78 6.79
N ASN A 271 -8.42 -4.10 6.30
CA ASN A 271 -8.14 -4.30 4.87
C ASN A 271 -9.00 -5.43 4.27
N ILE A 272 -9.19 -6.54 4.99
CA ILE A 272 -10.05 -7.65 4.54
C ILE A 272 -11.51 -7.18 4.42
N HIS A 273 -12.02 -6.42 5.39
CA HIS A 273 -13.39 -5.90 5.33
C HIS A 273 -13.60 -4.92 4.18
N LEU A 274 -12.65 -4.03 3.94
CA LEU A 274 -12.66 -3.16 2.76
C LEU A 274 -12.66 -4.00 1.47
N ALA A 275 -11.69 -4.90 1.34
CA ALA A 275 -11.51 -5.73 0.15
C ALA A 275 -12.74 -6.58 -0.17
N ALA A 276 -13.39 -7.14 0.85
CA ALA A 276 -14.63 -7.90 0.68
C ALA A 276 -15.78 -7.05 0.11
N SER A 277 -15.75 -5.72 0.26
CA SER A 277 -16.88 -4.82 -0.02
C SER A 277 -16.69 -3.92 -1.24
N ILE A 278 -15.55 -3.94 -1.93
CA ILE A 278 -15.29 -3.08 -3.11
C ILE A 278 -15.11 -3.90 -4.39
N PRO A 279 -15.60 -3.40 -5.55
CA PRO A 279 -15.51 -4.14 -6.81
C PRO A 279 -14.12 -4.09 -7.44
N ASN A 280 -13.33 -3.05 -7.17
CA ASN A 280 -12.05 -2.78 -7.82
C ASN A 280 -10.83 -3.19 -6.97
N ILE A 281 -10.99 -4.15 -6.06
CA ILE A 281 -9.84 -4.74 -5.36
C ILE A 281 -8.98 -5.55 -6.31
N LEU A 282 -7.67 -5.31 -6.31
CA LEU A 282 -6.69 -6.10 -7.03
C LEU A 282 -6.17 -7.25 -6.16
N MET A 283 -5.65 -6.90 -4.98
CA MET A 283 -5.13 -7.84 -4.00
C MET A 283 -4.91 -7.13 -2.65
N CYS A 284 -4.67 -7.89 -1.59
CA CYS A 284 -4.30 -7.40 -0.26
C CYS A 284 -2.88 -7.76 0.10
N GLU A 285 -2.18 -6.84 0.74
CA GLU A 285 -0.87 -7.11 1.35
C GLU A 285 -1.02 -8.00 2.57
N CYS A 286 -0.18 -9.03 2.64
CA CYS A 286 -0.06 -9.94 3.78
C CYS A 286 1.38 -9.90 4.27
N ILE A 287 1.59 -9.53 5.53
CA ILE A 287 2.94 -9.52 6.11
C ILE A 287 3.15 -10.86 6.82
N GLU A 288 4.03 -11.66 6.26
CA GLU A 288 4.53 -12.89 6.87
C GLU A 288 6.03 -12.73 7.10
N THR A 289 6.39 -12.08 8.19
CA THR A 289 7.79 -11.91 8.56
C THR A 289 8.14 -12.86 9.72
N PRO A 290 9.31 -13.50 9.68
CA PRO A 290 9.80 -14.29 10.80
C PRO A 290 10.03 -13.47 12.09
N PHE A 291 9.86 -12.14 12.01
CA PHE A 291 10.01 -11.22 13.14
C PHE A 291 8.72 -10.92 13.89
N HIS A 292 7.57 -11.42 13.44
CA HIS A 292 6.28 -11.20 14.13
C HIS A 292 6.12 -12.02 15.43
N ASP A 293 6.95 -13.01 15.63
CA ASP A 293 6.92 -13.88 16.81
C ASP A 293 7.89 -13.44 17.95
N GLN A 294 8.44 -12.21 17.87
CA GLN A 294 9.35 -11.65 18.89
C GLN A 294 8.71 -10.54 19.71
#